data_d76a2e1460227c60b187e3e74dd28c4e
#
_entry.id   d76a2e1460227c60b187e3e74dd28c4e
#
_cell.length_a   1.000
_cell.length_b   1.000
_cell.length_c   1.000
_cell.angle_alpha   90.00
_cell.angle_beta   90.00
_cell.angle_gamma   90.00
#
_symmetry.space_group_name_H-M   'P 1'
#
loop_
_entity.id
_entity.type
_entity.pdbx_description
1 polymer ?
#
loop_
_entity_poly.entity_id
_entity_poly.type
_entity_poly.pdbx_seq_one_letter_code
_entity_poly.pdbx_strand_id
1 'polypeptide(L)'
;MKKIISMLFATVLVLGFVSNANAAKTLKCQTVLNTKADEVKMLKDFTDTVTELTSGSLKFEILPAGAVVGVKETLDAVDKGLIDCGFAWTHYWSGDHPAAMLFGSPVAGGGVGIDTVSYTHLTLPTILLV
;
A
#
# COMPACT_ATOMS: atom_id res chain seq x y z
N MET A 1 23.09 -27.98 44.13
CA MET A 1 21.96 -28.34 43.31
C MET A 1 20.94 -27.20 43.15
N LYS A 2 20.41 -26.58 44.20
CA LYS A 2 19.42 -25.49 44.11
C LYS A 2 19.89 -24.29 43.27
N LYS A 3 21.16 -23.85 43.38
CA LYS A 3 21.72 -22.71 42.63
C LYS A 3 21.85 -23.01 41.12
N ILE A 4 22.14 -24.26 40.73
CA ILE A 4 22.25 -24.66 39.32
C ILE A 4 20.87 -24.72 38.68
N ILE A 5 19.84 -25.19 39.38
CA ILE A 5 18.46 -25.23 38.93
C ILE A 5 17.91 -23.82 38.74
N SER A 6 18.21 -22.90 39.67
CA SER A 6 17.80 -21.50 39.55
C SER A 6 18.46 -20.79 38.37
N MET A 7 19.71 -21.11 38.06
CA MET A 7 20.46 -20.54 36.95
C MET A 7 19.93 -21.06 35.59
N LEU A 8 19.58 -22.35 35.52
CA LEU A 8 18.93 -22.97 34.34
C LEU A 8 17.54 -22.37 34.09
N PHE A 9 16.77 -22.12 35.13
CA PHE A 9 15.43 -21.53 35.02
C PHE A 9 15.48 -20.08 34.51
N ALA A 10 16.46 -19.28 34.97
CA ALA A 10 16.70 -17.94 34.52
C ALA A 10 17.09 -17.89 33.01
N THR A 11 17.90 -18.85 32.55
CA THR A 11 18.34 -18.91 31.15
C THR A 11 17.19 -19.27 30.20
N VAL A 12 16.28 -20.14 30.63
CA VAL A 12 15.09 -20.52 29.85
C VAL A 12 14.10 -19.35 29.76
N LEU A 13 13.97 -18.54 30.80
CA LEU A 13 13.08 -17.38 30.81
C LEU A 13 13.55 -16.29 29.86
N VAL A 14 14.86 -16.07 29.72
CA VAL A 14 15.44 -15.07 28.80
C VAL A 14 15.29 -15.47 27.33
N LEU A 15 15.36 -16.76 27.04
CA LEU A 15 15.17 -17.27 25.66
C LEU A 15 13.72 -17.22 25.17
N GLY A 16 12.74 -17.14 26.06
CA GLY A 16 11.31 -17.06 25.73
C GLY A 16 10.84 -15.70 25.19
N PHE A 17 11.63 -14.62 25.37
CA PHE A 17 11.22 -13.26 24.94
C PHE A 17 11.68 -12.85 23.54
N VAL A 18 12.37 -13.72 22.81
CA VAL A 18 12.98 -13.35 21.50
C VAL A 18 12.10 -13.67 20.29
N SER A 19 10.85 -14.12 20.44
CA SER A 19 10.06 -14.65 19.34
C SER A 19 8.82 -13.83 18.95
N ASN A 20 8.96 -12.50 18.81
CA ASN A 20 8.01 -11.71 18.04
C ASN A 20 8.71 -11.08 16.82
N ALA A 21 9.40 -11.89 16.04
CA ALA A 21 9.72 -11.52 14.67
C ALA A 21 8.40 -11.57 13.89
N ASN A 22 7.68 -10.45 13.82
CA ASN A 22 6.58 -10.32 12.87
C ASN A 22 7.15 -10.60 11.47
N ALA A 23 6.81 -11.75 10.92
CA ALA A 23 7.20 -12.10 9.56
C ALA A 23 6.69 -10.97 8.63
N ALA A 24 7.61 -10.36 7.88
CA ALA A 24 7.25 -9.28 6.97
C ALA A 24 6.17 -9.79 6.00
N LYS A 25 5.03 -9.09 5.95
CA LYS A 25 3.95 -9.40 5.03
C LYS A 25 4.21 -8.67 3.71
N THR A 26 4.35 -9.42 2.62
CA THR A 26 4.46 -8.84 1.28
C THR A 26 3.07 -8.80 0.63
N LEU A 27 2.62 -7.61 0.25
CA LEU A 27 1.36 -7.37 -0.42
C LEU A 27 1.60 -7.27 -1.93
N LYS A 28 0.87 -8.05 -2.71
CA LYS A 28 0.89 -8.01 -4.18
C LYS A 28 -0.11 -6.99 -4.67
N CYS A 29 0.38 -5.89 -5.24
CA CYS A 29 -0.42 -4.80 -5.78
C CYS A 29 -0.26 -4.71 -7.29
N GLN A 30 -1.33 -4.92 -8.04
CA GLN A 30 -1.30 -4.71 -9.49
C GLN A 30 -1.71 -3.28 -9.84
N THR A 31 -0.91 -2.63 -10.68
CA THR A 31 -1.29 -1.36 -11.30
C THR A 31 -2.00 -1.58 -12.63
N VAL A 32 -2.86 -0.64 -13.03
CA VAL A 32 -3.45 -0.59 -14.36
C VAL A 32 -2.56 0.13 -15.38
N LEU A 33 -1.38 0.55 -14.93
CA LEU A 33 -0.43 1.33 -15.70
C LEU A 33 0.83 0.54 -16.07
N ASN A 34 1.55 1.08 -17.05
CA ASN A 34 2.89 0.63 -17.39
C ASN A 34 3.88 1.02 -16.25
N THR A 35 4.86 0.17 -15.98
CA THR A 35 5.88 0.38 -14.94
C THR A 35 6.71 1.66 -15.12
N LYS A 36 6.72 2.26 -16.31
CA LYS A 36 7.44 3.51 -16.61
C LYS A 36 6.61 4.77 -16.37
N ALA A 37 5.33 4.65 -16.06
CA ALA A 37 4.45 5.78 -15.79
C ALA A 37 4.88 6.53 -14.53
N ASP A 38 4.73 7.85 -14.51
CA ASP A 38 5.13 8.68 -13.38
C ASP A 38 4.28 8.39 -12.14
N GLU A 39 3.01 8.03 -12.33
CA GLU A 39 2.11 7.61 -11.27
C GLU A 39 2.60 6.32 -10.57
N VAL A 40 3.24 5.42 -11.32
CA VAL A 40 3.83 4.21 -10.74
C VAL A 40 5.08 4.54 -9.93
N LYS A 41 5.85 5.56 -10.30
CA LYS A 41 6.97 6.06 -9.47
C LYS A 41 6.43 6.62 -8.15
N MET A 42 5.39 7.45 -8.20
CA MET A 42 4.73 7.98 -6.99
C MET A 42 4.18 6.86 -6.11
N LEU A 43 3.58 5.82 -6.71
CA LEU A 43 3.14 4.65 -5.96
C LEU A 43 4.32 3.94 -5.27
N LYS A 44 5.47 3.83 -5.94
CA LYS A 44 6.67 3.24 -5.34
C LYS A 44 7.18 4.07 -4.17
N ASP A 45 7.30 5.38 -4.33
CA ASP A 45 7.72 6.28 -3.25
C ASP A 45 6.78 6.17 -2.03
N PHE A 46 5.47 6.08 -2.27
CA PHE A 46 4.48 5.84 -1.22
C PHE A 46 4.70 4.49 -0.53
N THR A 47 4.86 3.40 -1.29
CA THR A 47 5.05 2.05 -0.72
C THR A 47 6.37 1.90 0.01
N ASP A 48 7.42 2.57 -0.44
CA ASP A 48 8.73 2.62 0.22
C ASP A 48 8.61 3.36 1.56
N THR A 49 7.91 4.50 1.58
CA THR A 49 7.61 5.25 2.81
C THR A 49 6.82 4.40 3.80
N VAL A 50 5.78 3.68 3.36
CA VAL A 50 5.01 2.78 4.24
C VAL A 50 5.90 1.65 4.78
N THR A 51 6.78 1.11 3.95
CA THR A 51 7.73 0.07 4.37
C THR A 51 8.67 0.57 5.45
N GLU A 52 9.19 1.79 5.33
CA GLU A 52 10.02 2.44 6.35
C GLU A 52 9.23 2.68 7.65
N LEU A 53 8.04 3.29 7.55
CA LEU A 53 7.20 3.58 8.72
C LEU A 53 6.78 2.32 9.48
N THR A 54 6.64 1.20 8.78
CA THR A 54 6.31 -0.10 9.40
C THR A 54 7.54 -0.90 9.81
N SER A 55 8.74 -0.30 9.75
CA SER A 55 10.00 -0.96 10.06
C SER A 55 10.19 -2.28 9.28
N GLY A 56 9.74 -2.30 8.01
CA GLY A 56 9.84 -3.44 7.12
C GLY A 56 8.84 -4.57 7.36
N SER A 57 7.87 -4.40 8.26
CA SER A 57 6.84 -5.42 8.52
C SER A 57 5.82 -5.52 7.37
N LEU A 58 5.60 -4.43 6.62
CA LEU A 58 4.84 -4.43 5.37
C LEU A 58 5.78 -4.14 4.20
N LYS A 59 5.69 -4.96 3.16
CA LYS A 59 6.38 -4.78 1.89
C LYS A 59 5.37 -4.86 0.74
N PHE A 60 5.70 -4.23 -0.37
CA PHE A 60 4.84 -4.20 -1.54
C PHE A 60 5.56 -4.73 -2.77
N GLU A 61 4.90 -5.62 -3.48
CA GLU A 61 5.31 -6.09 -4.80
C GLU A 61 4.40 -5.43 -5.84
N ILE A 62 4.94 -4.45 -6.58
CA ILE A 62 4.17 -3.72 -7.59
C ILE A 62 4.23 -4.47 -8.91
N LEU A 63 3.09 -4.96 -9.35
CA LEU A 63 2.91 -5.71 -10.58
C LEU A 63 2.40 -4.78 -11.69
N PRO A 64 2.91 -4.89 -12.92
CA PRO A 64 2.45 -4.09 -14.04
C PRO A 64 1.01 -4.46 -14.46
N ALA A 65 0.40 -3.60 -15.27
CA ALA A 65 -0.89 -3.87 -15.90
C ALA A 65 -0.89 -5.21 -16.62
N GLY A 66 -1.92 -6.02 -16.36
CA GLY A 66 -2.10 -7.32 -17.00
C GLY A 66 -1.20 -8.44 -16.49
N ALA A 67 -0.46 -8.24 -15.40
CA ALA A 67 0.43 -9.26 -14.85
C ALA A 67 -0.33 -10.45 -14.24
N VAL A 68 -1.47 -10.20 -13.61
CA VAL A 68 -2.34 -11.24 -13.00
C VAL A 68 -3.69 -11.27 -13.70
N VAL A 69 -4.33 -10.10 -13.82
CA VAL A 69 -5.65 -9.93 -14.43
C VAL A 69 -5.67 -8.73 -15.35
N GLY A 70 -6.67 -8.64 -16.25
CA GLY A 70 -6.90 -7.46 -17.06
C GLY A 70 -7.23 -6.21 -16.22
N VAL A 71 -7.10 -5.04 -16.84
CA VAL A 71 -7.27 -3.75 -16.16
C VAL A 71 -8.64 -3.63 -15.48
N LYS A 72 -9.70 -4.04 -16.16
CA LYS A 72 -11.08 -3.94 -15.65
C LYS A 72 -11.40 -4.97 -14.56
N GLU A 73 -10.71 -6.10 -14.58
CA GLU A 73 -10.88 -7.17 -13.60
C GLU A 73 -10.08 -6.93 -12.30
N THR A 74 -9.30 -5.86 -12.23
CA THR A 74 -8.44 -5.57 -11.06
C THR A 74 -9.26 -5.45 -9.77
N LEU A 75 -10.43 -4.81 -9.81
CA LEU A 75 -11.30 -4.66 -8.64
C LEU A 75 -11.80 -6.03 -8.15
N ASP A 76 -12.31 -6.84 -9.08
CA ASP A 76 -12.79 -8.19 -8.79
C ASP A 76 -11.67 -9.11 -8.26
N ALA A 77 -10.45 -8.92 -8.76
CA ALA A 77 -9.30 -9.70 -8.31
C ALA A 77 -8.91 -9.37 -6.86
N VAL A 78 -9.04 -8.10 -6.44
CA VAL A 78 -8.86 -7.70 -5.05
C VAL A 78 -9.97 -8.27 -4.18
N ASP A 79 -11.23 -8.15 -4.60
CA ASP A 79 -12.40 -8.67 -3.88
C ASP A 79 -12.31 -10.18 -3.66
N LYS A 80 -11.85 -10.92 -4.67
CA LYS A 80 -11.64 -12.37 -4.60
C LYS A 80 -10.33 -12.79 -3.93
N GLY A 81 -9.49 -11.86 -3.51
CA GLY A 81 -8.21 -12.13 -2.86
C GLY A 81 -7.14 -12.74 -3.77
N LEU A 82 -7.25 -12.57 -5.10
CA LEU A 82 -6.21 -13.01 -6.05
C LEU A 82 -4.98 -12.10 -5.99
N ILE A 83 -5.18 -10.83 -5.69
CA ILE A 83 -4.17 -9.83 -5.39
C ILE A 83 -4.59 -9.09 -4.11
N ASP A 84 -3.62 -8.57 -3.36
CA ASP A 84 -3.90 -7.91 -2.08
C ASP A 84 -4.39 -6.47 -2.28
N CYS A 85 -3.95 -5.80 -3.34
CA CYS A 85 -4.34 -4.43 -3.67
C CYS A 85 -4.27 -4.14 -5.18
N GLY A 86 -4.99 -3.11 -5.60
CA GLY A 86 -4.99 -2.59 -6.96
C GLY A 86 -4.74 -1.08 -6.97
N PHE A 87 -3.91 -0.61 -7.89
CA PHE A 87 -3.71 0.81 -8.15
C PHE A 87 -4.36 1.17 -9.47
N ALA A 88 -5.52 1.82 -9.41
CA ALA A 88 -6.35 2.11 -10.56
C ALA A 88 -7.21 3.37 -10.33
N TRP A 89 -7.76 3.92 -11.39
CA TRP A 89 -8.75 4.99 -11.31
C TRP A 89 -10.17 4.43 -11.23
N THR A 90 -10.96 4.97 -10.32
CA THR A 90 -12.34 4.52 -10.07
C THR A 90 -13.24 4.63 -11.29
N HIS A 91 -12.98 5.57 -12.21
CA HIS A 91 -13.79 5.75 -13.41
C HIS A 91 -13.79 4.55 -14.38
N TYR A 92 -12.83 3.61 -14.25
CA TYR A 92 -12.86 2.38 -15.03
C TYR A 92 -14.10 1.52 -14.78
N TRP A 93 -14.74 1.69 -13.62
CA TRP A 93 -15.95 0.96 -13.22
C TRP A 93 -17.21 1.85 -13.24
N SER A 94 -17.21 2.91 -14.05
CA SER A 94 -18.36 3.80 -14.21
C SER A 94 -19.60 3.11 -14.80
N GLY A 95 -19.41 2.02 -15.53
CA GLY A 95 -20.50 1.17 -16.04
C GLY A 95 -21.24 0.44 -14.92
N ASP A 96 -20.53 0.03 -13.89
CA ASP A 96 -21.10 -0.68 -12.74
C ASP A 96 -21.63 0.30 -11.68
N HIS A 97 -20.89 1.40 -11.48
CA HIS A 97 -21.22 2.44 -10.51
C HIS A 97 -21.02 3.83 -11.12
N PRO A 98 -22.07 4.49 -11.62
CA PRO A 98 -21.94 5.82 -12.24
C PRO A 98 -21.26 6.87 -11.32
N ALA A 99 -21.43 6.78 -10.02
CA ALA A 99 -20.76 7.67 -9.04
C ALA A 99 -19.24 7.51 -9.03
N ALA A 100 -18.70 6.41 -9.55
CA ALA A 100 -17.25 6.20 -9.65
C ALA A 100 -16.54 7.24 -10.52
N MET A 101 -17.25 7.83 -11.48
CA MET A 101 -16.74 8.95 -12.30
C MET A 101 -16.41 10.19 -11.47
N LEU A 102 -17.16 10.44 -10.41
CA LEU A 102 -16.99 11.63 -9.56
C LEU A 102 -15.66 11.61 -8.78
N PHE A 103 -15.14 10.43 -8.51
CA PHE A 103 -13.92 10.23 -7.72
C PHE A 103 -12.70 9.87 -8.56
N GLY A 104 -12.88 9.55 -9.83
CA GLY A 104 -11.84 9.07 -10.72
C GLY A 104 -11.27 10.10 -11.69
N SER A 105 -11.86 11.28 -11.74
CA SER A 105 -11.42 12.38 -12.60
C SER A 105 -11.59 13.72 -11.88
N PRO A 106 -10.73 14.70 -12.16
CA PRO A 106 -10.94 16.06 -11.66
C PRO A 106 -12.31 16.55 -12.13
N VAL A 107 -13.16 16.89 -11.19
CA VAL A 107 -14.51 17.39 -11.46
C VAL A 107 -14.42 18.75 -12.16
N ALA A 108 -15.28 18.98 -13.16
CA ALA A 108 -15.49 20.28 -13.80
C ALA A 108 -14.36 20.81 -14.69
N GLY A 109 -13.70 19.97 -15.47
CA GLY A 109 -12.89 20.43 -16.61
C GLY A 109 -11.63 21.21 -16.31
N GLY A 110 -11.29 21.39 -15.04
CA GLY A 110 -9.99 21.86 -14.65
C GLY A 110 -9.01 20.69 -14.63
N GLY A 111 -8.27 20.49 -15.69
CA GLY A 111 -7.17 19.53 -15.72
C GLY A 111 -6.11 19.90 -14.70
N VAL A 112 -6.36 19.51 -13.45
CA VAL A 112 -5.38 19.68 -12.37
C VAL A 112 -4.37 18.56 -12.54
N GLY A 113 -3.14 18.89 -12.85
CA GLY A 113 -2.06 17.91 -12.92
C GLY A 113 -1.90 17.18 -11.58
N ILE A 114 -1.37 15.97 -11.63
CA ILE A 114 -1.15 15.15 -10.44
C ILE A 114 -0.28 15.88 -9.40
N ASP A 115 0.66 16.69 -9.85
CA ASP A 115 1.51 17.53 -8.99
C ASP A 115 0.70 18.56 -8.20
N THR A 116 -0.30 19.16 -8.85
CA THR A 116 -1.18 20.15 -8.20
C THR A 116 -2.08 19.48 -7.16
N VAL A 117 -2.59 18.27 -7.45
CA VAL A 117 -3.37 17.49 -6.48
C VAL A 117 -2.50 17.13 -5.27
N SER A 118 -1.30 16.63 -5.49
CA SER A 118 -0.36 16.32 -4.42
C SER A 118 -0.04 17.55 -3.58
N TYR A 119 0.22 18.68 -4.22
CA TYR A 119 0.51 19.96 -3.52
C TYR A 119 -0.67 20.39 -2.66
N THR A 120 -1.89 20.40 -3.18
CA THR A 120 -3.07 20.84 -2.42
C THR A 120 -3.42 19.92 -1.26
N HIS A 121 -3.29 18.60 -1.43
CA HIS A 121 -3.64 17.64 -0.37
C HIS A 121 -2.56 17.46 0.68
N LEU A 122 -1.29 17.65 0.33
CA LEU A 122 -0.18 17.47 1.27
C LEU A 122 0.23 18.78 1.97
N THR A 123 0.07 19.95 1.31
CA THR A 123 0.56 21.21 1.86
C THR A 123 -0.51 22.08 2.51
N LEU A 124 -1.76 22.04 2.06
CA LEU A 124 -2.83 22.85 2.67
C LEU A 124 -3.09 22.52 4.14
N PRO A 125 -3.12 21.26 4.58
CA PRO A 125 -3.26 20.95 6.00
C PRO A 125 -2.12 21.49 6.86
N THR A 126 -0.93 21.60 6.29
CA THR A 126 0.27 22.10 7.01
C THR A 126 0.24 23.62 7.16
N ILE A 127 -0.36 24.35 6.22
CA ILE A 127 -0.49 25.81 6.27
C ILE A 127 -1.57 26.26 7.27
N LEU A 128 -2.58 25.43 7.51
CA LEU A 128 -3.66 25.73 8.46
C LEU A 128 -3.31 25.43 9.93
N LEU A 129 -2.12 24.91 10.20
CA LEU A 129 -1.62 24.60 11.55
C LEU A 129 -0.61 25.65 12.07
N VAL A 130 -0.48 26.80 11.44
CA VAL A 130 0.40 27.93 11.88
C VAL A 130 -0.43 29.04 12.50
#